data_4f2fcbc19465d26c8b3eee6ba5c3c71c
#
_entry.id   4f2fcbc19465d26c8b3eee6ba5c3c71c
#
_cell.length_a   1.000
_cell.length_b   1.000
_cell.length_c   1.000
_cell.angle_alpha   90.00
_cell.angle_beta   90.00
_cell.angle_gamma   90.00
#
_symmetry.space_group_name_H-M   'P 1'
#
loop_
_entity.id
_entity.type
_entity.pdbx_description
1 polymer ?
#
loop_
_entity_poly.entity_id
_entity_poly.type
_entity_poly.pdbx_seq_one_letter_code
_entity_poly.pdbx_strand_id
1 'polypeptide(L)'
;IFIGRDPKKAVGIDWKTINRRAAELLTTLNLNIDVTKTLGSYSVAVQQMIAIARAVDVDAKVLILDEPTSSLDEEETQRLFAVVRKLKAQGLGVIFVSHFLDQIYELCDRITVLRNAELVGAYAVAELPRVELISKMIGKELGDIQSMGKNTALCGDEVLIEADGLSAFGRIQDFDLQIHRGEVVGFAGLLGSGRTETAELLAGVAKPEQGALRMNGREVHFNSPLDAMHHKIAFCPEDRKIQGIIGDLSVRENIIIGLQAKKGMWNHIPLKEQERIADEY
;
A
#
# COMPACT_ATOMS: atom_id res chain seq x y z
N ILE A 1 -21.20 13.52 0.02
CA ILE A 1 -20.79 14.93 0.09
C ILE A 1 -21.57 15.67 1.17
N PHE A 2 -22.89 15.66 1.17
CA PHE A 2 -23.75 16.51 2.03
C PHE A 2 -24.27 15.85 3.31
N ILE A 3 -23.76 14.72 3.77
CA ILE A 3 -24.21 14.05 5.00
C ILE A 3 -24.22 15.04 6.17
N GLY A 4 -25.37 15.13 6.86
CA GLY A 4 -25.60 16.06 7.97
C GLY A 4 -25.96 17.50 7.58
N ARG A 5 -25.97 17.81 6.27
CA ARG A 5 -26.27 19.12 5.70
C ARG A 5 -27.23 19.00 4.51
N ASP A 6 -28.09 17.99 4.55
CA ASP A 6 -28.97 17.65 3.44
C ASP A 6 -29.96 18.78 3.14
N PRO A 7 -30.07 19.28 1.89
CA PRO A 7 -31.14 20.17 1.48
C PRO A 7 -32.49 19.51 1.72
N LYS A 8 -33.39 20.23 2.43
CA LYS A 8 -34.70 19.72 2.79
C LYS A 8 -35.79 20.40 1.96
N LYS A 9 -36.82 19.64 1.63
CA LYS A 9 -38.13 20.14 1.16
C LYS A 9 -39.08 20.24 2.34
N ALA A 10 -40.30 20.73 2.09
CA ALA A 10 -41.39 20.75 3.09
C ALA A 10 -41.61 19.35 3.68
N VAL A 11 -41.42 18.29 2.85
CA VAL A 11 -41.46 16.89 3.29
C VAL A 11 -40.26 16.15 2.71
N GLY A 12 -39.30 15.73 3.58
CA GLY A 12 -38.17 14.88 3.23
C GLY A 12 -36.95 15.60 2.64
N ILE A 13 -36.05 14.80 2.06
CA ILE A 13 -34.77 15.24 1.47
C ILE A 13 -34.94 15.62 0.01
N ASP A 14 -34.35 16.74 -0.42
CA ASP A 14 -34.35 17.17 -1.82
C ASP A 14 -33.23 16.53 -2.64
N TRP A 15 -33.41 15.26 -3.03
CA TRP A 15 -32.45 14.53 -3.84
C TRP A 15 -32.08 15.19 -5.17
N LYS A 16 -33.02 15.88 -5.80
CA LYS A 16 -32.77 16.59 -7.07
C LYS A 16 -31.75 17.72 -6.88
N THR A 17 -31.92 18.50 -5.82
CA THR A 17 -30.98 19.58 -5.49
C THR A 17 -29.64 19.01 -5.02
N ILE A 18 -29.62 17.93 -4.24
CA ILE A 18 -28.39 17.24 -3.81
C ILE A 18 -27.59 16.78 -5.02
N ASN A 19 -28.19 16.02 -5.93
CA ASN A 19 -27.49 15.48 -7.10
C ASN A 19 -26.97 16.60 -8.01
N ARG A 20 -27.74 17.64 -8.24
CA ARG A 20 -27.31 18.79 -9.04
C ARG A 20 -26.11 19.49 -8.40
N ARG A 21 -26.19 19.85 -7.13
CA ARG A 21 -25.06 20.49 -6.40
C ARG A 21 -23.83 19.61 -6.32
N ALA A 22 -24.01 18.30 -6.13
CA ALA A 22 -22.89 17.37 -6.15
C ALA A 22 -22.18 17.35 -7.49
N ALA A 23 -22.92 17.27 -8.61
CA ALA A 23 -22.35 17.29 -9.94
C ALA A 23 -21.63 18.62 -10.23
N GLU A 24 -22.25 19.77 -9.89
CA GLU A 24 -21.64 21.09 -10.02
C GLU A 24 -20.31 21.19 -9.24
N LEU A 25 -20.30 20.76 -7.98
CA LEU A 25 -19.10 20.77 -7.14
C LEU A 25 -17.98 19.87 -7.72
N LEU A 26 -18.32 18.65 -8.11
CA LEU A 26 -17.33 17.72 -8.68
C LEU A 26 -16.77 18.21 -10.02
N THR A 27 -17.59 18.87 -10.83
CA THR A 27 -17.13 19.53 -12.07
C THR A 27 -16.09 20.61 -11.77
N THR A 28 -16.22 21.36 -10.67
CA THR A 28 -15.18 22.34 -10.27
C THR A 28 -13.84 21.69 -9.94
N LEU A 29 -13.84 20.42 -9.58
CA LEU A 29 -12.64 19.62 -9.30
C LEU A 29 -12.21 18.76 -10.51
N ASN A 30 -12.75 19.04 -11.70
CA ASN A 30 -12.51 18.29 -12.94
C ASN A 30 -12.90 16.81 -12.86
N LEU A 31 -13.91 16.48 -12.05
CA LEU A 31 -14.38 15.11 -11.86
C LEU A 31 -15.81 14.97 -12.43
N ASN A 32 -15.93 14.35 -13.59
CA ASN A 32 -17.20 14.06 -14.26
C ASN A 32 -17.61 12.61 -13.98
N ILE A 33 -18.50 12.40 -13.01
CA ILE A 33 -19.00 11.08 -12.63
C ILE A 33 -20.50 11.10 -12.40
N ASP A 34 -21.13 9.93 -12.42
CA ASP A 34 -22.54 9.78 -12.07
C ASP A 34 -22.71 9.81 -10.54
N VAL A 35 -23.18 10.93 -10.01
CA VAL A 35 -23.36 11.16 -8.56
C VAL A 35 -24.43 10.27 -7.92
N THR A 36 -25.18 9.50 -8.69
CA THR A 36 -26.25 8.62 -8.21
C THR A 36 -25.74 7.20 -7.93
N LYS A 37 -24.58 6.82 -8.45
CA LYS A 37 -23.98 5.51 -8.22
C LYS A 37 -23.39 5.38 -6.83
N THR A 38 -23.31 4.15 -6.36
CA THR A 38 -22.67 3.82 -5.06
C THR A 38 -21.20 4.20 -5.11
N LEU A 39 -20.69 4.91 -4.07
CA LEU A 39 -19.32 5.38 -4.01
C LEU A 39 -18.28 4.25 -4.11
N GLY A 40 -18.55 3.08 -3.50
CA GLY A 40 -17.68 1.90 -3.55
C GLY A 40 -17.51 1.27 -4.94
N SER A 41 -18.32 1.68 -5.95
CA SER A 41 -18.14 1.23 -7.34
C SER A 41 -17.10 2.04 -8.13
N TYR A 42 -16.57 3.11 -7.53
CA TYR A 42 -15.55 3.95 -8.12
C TYR A 42 -14.15 3.60 -7.61
N SER A 43 -13.10 3.95 -8.38
CA SER A 43 -11.71 3.77 -7.96
C SER A 43 -11.41 4.53 -6.66
N VAL A 44 -10.37 4.11 -5.95
CA VAL A 44 -9.91 4.77 -4.71
C VAL A 44 -9.59 6.24 -4.96
N ALA A 45 -9.01 6.57 -6.11
CA ALA A 45 -8.74 7.95 -6.52
C ALA A 45 -10.01 8.80 -6.58
N VAL A 46 -11.07 8.29 -7.20
CA VAL A 46 -12.37 8.98 -7.26
C VAL A 46 -12.96 9.14 -5.85
N GLN A 47 -12.87 8.11 -5.01
CA GLN A 47 -13.32 8.18 -3.62
C GLN A 47 -12.56 9.27 -2.83
N GLN A 48 -11.24 9.37 -3.01
CA GLN A 48 -10.41 10.40 -2.40
C GLN A 48 -10.81 11.80 -2.86
N MET A 49 -11.04 11.99 -4.16
CA MET A 49 -11.50 13.26 -4.71
C MET A 49 -12.87 13.68 -4.17
N ILE A 50 -13.78 12.75 -3.92
CA ILE A 50 -15.08 13.01 -3.30
C ILE A 50 -14.93 13.41 -1.82
N ALA A 51 -13.97 12.83 -1.09
CA ALA A 51 -13.66 13.24 0.27
C ALA A 51 -13.16 14.70 0.31
N ILE A 52 -12.31 15.10 -0.64
CA ILE A 52 -11.85 16.49 -0.81
C ILE A 52 -13.02 17.41 -1.17
N ALA A 53 -13.87 17.01 -2.12
CA ALA A 53 -15.06 17.78 -2.49
C ALA A 53 -15.98 18.06 -1.28
N ARG A 54 -16.14 17.07 -0.40
CA ARG A 54 -16.88 17.22 0.86
C ARG A 54 -16.27 18.27 1.76
N ALA A 55 -14.94 18.33 1.88
CA ALA A 55 -14.25 19.34 2.69
C ALA A 55 -14.37 20.76 2.07
N VAL A 56 -14.31 20.86 0.76
CA VAL A 56 -14.48 22.13 0.03
C VAL A 56 -15.89 22.69 0.20
N ASP A 57 -16.94 21.86 0.14
CA ASP A 57 -18.35 22.30 0.30
C ASP A 57 -18.65 22.92 1.68
N VAL A 58 -17.85 22.65 2.71
CA VAL A 58 -18.01 23.26 4.04
C VAL A 58 -17.27 24.60 4.21
N ASP A 59 -16.72 25.16 3.12
CA ASP A 59 -15.89 26.37 3.15
C ASP A 59 -14.71 26.21 4.16
N ALA A 60 -14.09 25.03 4.15
CA ALA A 60 -12.94 24.73 4.99
C ALA A 60 -11.83 25.74 4.75
N LYS A 61 -11.15 26.18 5.81
CA LYS A 61 -9.97 27.06 5.70
C LYS A 61 -8.67 26.25 5.73
N VAL A 62 -8.75 25.02 6.24
CA VAL A 62 -7.63 24.09 6.30
C VAL A 62 -8.11 22.71 5.85
N LEU A 63 -7.37 22.11 4.95
CA LEU A 63 -7.58 20.74 4.48
C LEU A 63 -6.41 19.88 4.99
N ILE A 64 -6.71 18.77 5.66
CA ILE A 64 -5.73 17.80 6.12
C ILE A 64 -5.87 16.55 5.25
N LEU A 65 -4.79 16.16 4.59
CA LEU A 65 -4.67 14.98 3.75
C LEU A 65 -3.64 14.05 4.38
N ASP A 66 -4.11 12.90 4.89
CA ASP A 66 -3.26 11.89 5.50
C ASP A 66 -3.07 10.73 4.52
N GLU A 67 -1.82 10.52 4.07
CA GLU A 67 -1.40 9.52 3.07
C GLU A 67 -2.33 9.44 1.83
N PRO A 68 -2.70 10.58 1.20
CA PRO A 68 -3.78 10.60 0.23
C PRO A 68 -3.43 9.91 -1.11
N THR A 69 -2.17 9.54 -1.31
CA THR A 69 -1.65 8.96 -2.54
C THR A 69 -1.21 7.49 -2.40
N SER A 70 -1.35 6.90 -1.21
CA SER A 70 -0.83 5.56 -0.92
C SER A 70 -1.38 4.44 -1.83
N SER A 71 -2.56 4.64 -2.41
CA SER A 71 -3.23 3.68 -3.30
C SER A 71 -3.55 4.26 -4.67
N LEU A 72 -2.84 5.32 -5.08
CA LEU A 72 -3.01 6.00 -6.35
C LEU A 72 -1.84 5.69 -7.28
N ASP A 73 -2.14 5.60 -8.58
CA ASP A 73 -1.10 5.61 -9.60
C ASP A 73 -0.53 7.02 -9.83
N GLU A 74 0.49 7.13 -10.68
CA GLU A 74 1.14 8.42 -10.96
C GLU A 74 0.17 9.43 -11.61
N GLU A 75 -0.68 9.00 -12.55
CA GLU A 75 -1.64 9.87 -13.22
C GLU A 75 -2.71 10.38 -12.25
N GLU A 76 -3.22 9.49 -11.38
CA GLU A 76 -4.18 9.82 -10.34
C GLU A 76 -3.57 10.77 -9.29
N THR A 77 -2.30 10.55 -8.93
CA THR A 77 -1.53 11.41 -8.03
C THR A 77 -1.39 12.82 -8.62
N GLN A 78 -1.04 12.97 -9.89
CA GLN A 78 -0.93 14.26 -10.55
C GLN A 78 -2.28 14.98 -10.66
N ARG A 79 -3.38 14.25 -10.86
CA ARG A 79 -4.74 14.82 -10.81
C ARG A 79 -5.05 15.37 -9.41
N LEU A 80 -4.73 14.63 -8.35
CA LEU A 80 -4.88 15.08 -6.98
C LEU A 80 -4.06 16.36 -6.73
N PHE A 81 -2.80 16.39 -7.16
CA PHE A 81 -1.92 17.56 -7.00
C PHE A 81 -2.45 18.79 -7.71
N ALA A 82 -3.00 18.62 -8.91
CA ALA A 82 -3.64 19.73 -9.64
C ALA A 82 -4.81 20.34 -8.84
N VAL A 83 -5.62 19.50 -8.18
CA VAL A 83 -6.71 19.95 -7.30
C VAL A 83 -6.16 20.65 -6.06
N VAL A 84 -5.15 20.09 -5.39
CA VAL A 84 -4.55 20.70 -4.20
C VAL A 84 -3.93 22.07 -4.55
N ARG A 85 -3.20 22.18 -5.67
CA ARG A 85 -2.64 23.46 -6.16
C ARG A 85 -3.74 24.50 -6.44
N LYS A 86 -4.87 24.08 -7.03
CA LYS A 86 -6.01 24.94 -7.25
C LYS A 86 -6.63 25.44 -5.96
N LEU A 87 -6.82 24.58 -4.97
CA LEU A 87 -7.37 24.95 -3.66
C LEU A 87 -6.41 25.88 -2.90
N LYS A 88 -5.10 25.61 -2.95
CA LYS A 88 -4.07 26.49 -2.42
C LYS A 88 -4.14 27.90 -3.04
N ALA A 89 -4.28 27.99 -4.36
CA ALA A 89 -4.43 29.27 -5.07
C ALA A 89 -5.69 30.05 -4.66
N GLN A 90 -6.72 29.36 -4.15
CA GLN A 90 -7.93 29.95 -3.58
C GLN A 90 -7.76 30.38 -2.11
N GLY A 91 -6.58 30.21 -1.53
CA GLY A 91 -6.26 30.60 -0.15
C GLY A 91 -6.52 29.52 0.89
N LEU A 92 -6.77 28.29 0.50
CA LEU A 92 -6.91 27.17 1.43
C LEU A 92 -5.55 26.74 1.96
N GLY A 93 -5.39 26.64 3.28
CA GLY A 93 -4.23 26.01 3.90
C GLY A 93 -4.32 24.50 3.77
N VAL A 94 -3.22 23.83 3.36
CA VAL A 94 -3.20 22.37 3.20
C VAL A 94 -2.10 21.78 4.07
N ILE A 95 -2.45 20.78 4.87
CA ILE A 95 -1.51 19.89 5.57
C ILE A 95 -1.51 18.58 4.79
N PHE A 96 -0.35 18.25 4.22
CA PHE A 96 -0.14 17.05 3.42
C PHE A 96 0.80 16.12 4.18
N VAL A 97 0.27 14.99 4.68
CA VAL A 97 1.06 13.98 5.38
C VAL A 97 1.38 12.87 4.39
N SER A 98 2.66 12.57 4.21
CA SER A 98 3.12 11.50 3.32
C SER A 98 4.53 11.04 3.72
N HIS A 99 4.85 9.80 3.39
CA HIS A 99 6.19 9.23 3.44
C HIS A 99 6.87 9.21 2.05
N PHE A 100 6.17 9.60 0.99
CA PHE A 100 6.71 9.73 -0.36
C PHE A 100 7.42 11.07 -0.53
N LEU A 101 8.72 11.07 -0.37
CA LEU A 101 9.52 12.31 -0.38
C LEU A 101 9.39 13.09 -1.70
N ASP A 102 9.33 12.40 -2.84
CA ASP A 102 9.16 13.03 -4.16
C ASP A 102 7.93 13.94 -4.18
N GLN A 103 6.82 13.44 -3.65
CA GLN A 103 5.55 14.15 -3.58
C GLN A 103 5.61 15.37 -2.66
N ILE A 104 6.32 15.26 -1.53
CA ILE A 104 6.53 16.36 -0.60
C ILE A 104 7.32 17.49 -1.29
N TYR A 105 8.40 17.14 -1.99
CA TYR A 105 9.22 18.12 -2.71
C TYR A 105 8.49 18.74 -3.89
N GLU A 106 7.57 18.03 -4.52
CA GLU A 106 6.79 18.53 -5.66
C GLU A 106 5.65 19.48 -5.25
N LEU A 107 4.99 19.18 -4.11
CA LEU A 107 3.72 19.82 -3.77
C LEU A 107 3.82 20.85 -2.64
N CYS A 108 4.71 20.62 -1.66
CA CYS A 108 4.75 21.37 -0.41
C CYS A 108 5.67 22.59 -0.49
N ASP A 109 5.36 23.63 0.29
CA ASP A 109 6.23 24.81 0.48
C ASP A 109 7.17 24.63 1.67
N ARG A 110 6.70 23.93 2.70
CA ARG A 110 7.40 23.69 3.97
C ARG A 110 7.26 22.23 4.39
N ILE A 111 8.30 21.72 5.04
CA ILE A 111 8.33 20.38 5.62
C ILE A 111 8.46 20.50 7.12
N THR A 112 7.58 19.84 7.86
CA THR A 112 7.70 19.64 9.31
C THR A 112 8.08 18.20 9.56
N VAL A 113 9.24 17.97 10.17
CA VAL A 113 9.75 16.62 10.46
C VAL A 113 9.39 16.23 11.88
N LEU A 114 8.69 15.11 12.02
CA LEU A 114 8.36 14.46 13.29
C LEU A 114 9.11 13.14 13.39
N ARG A 115 9.62 12.82 14.58
CA ARG A 115 10.24 11.54 14.88
C ARG A 115 9.91 11.13 16.31
N ASN A 116 9.39 9.91 16.49
CA ASN A 116 8.95 9.39 17.80
C ASN A 116 8.01 10.37 18.55
N ALA A 117 7.05 10.95 17.81
CA ALA A 117 6.08 11.95 18.29
C ALA A 117 6.71 13.31 18.74
N GLU A 118 8.01 13.54 18.50
CA GLU A 118 8.70 14.78 18.80
C GLU A 118 8.96 15.61 17.54
N LEU A 119 8.92 16.93 17.68
CA LEU A 119 9.25 17.85 16.60
C LEU A 119 10.76 17.91 16.41
N VAL A 120 11.25 17.46 15.26
CA VAL A 120 12.66 17.58 14.87
C VAL A 120 12.95 18.99 14.31
N GLY A 121 12.02 19.54 13.52
CA GLY A 121 12.15 20.88 12.97
C GLY A 121 11.16 21.14 11.83
N ALA A 122 11.10 22.40 11.41
CA ALA A 122 10.30 22.87 10.27
C ALA A 122 11.19 23.67 9.32
N TYR A 123 11.14 23.35 8.03
CA TYR A 123 12.07 23.83 7.01
C TYR A 123 11.32 24.27 5.76
N ALA A 124 11.84 25.23 5.01
CA ALA A 124 11.39 25.46 3.65
C ALA A 124 11.86 24.29 2.76
N VAL A 125 11.00 23.84 1.85
CA VAL A 125 11.36 22.73 0.92
C VAL A 125 12.60 23.06 0.10
N ALA A 126 12.71 24.31 -0.35
CA ALA A 126 13.84 24.78 -1.16
C ALA A 126 15.19 24.77 -0.41
N GLU A 127 15.16 24.78 0.92
CA GLU A 127 16.36 24.90 1.77
C GLU A 127 16.80 23.56 2.38
N LEU A 128 15.96 22.52 2.29
CA LEU A 128 16.24 21.22 2.89
C LEU A 128 16.56 20.16 1.82
N PRO A 129 17.85 19.82 1.60
CA PRO A 129 18.22 18.74 0.68
C PRO A 129 17.64 17.40 1.13
N ARG A 130 17.29 16.55 0.15
CA ARG A 130 16.63 15.24 0.37
C ARG A 130 17.39 14.33 1.33
N VAL A 131 18.72 14.28 1.19
CA VAL A 131 19.57 13.44 2.03
C VAL A 131 19.57 13.94 3.48
N GLU A 132 19.52 15.26 3.68
CA GLU A 132 19.41 15.86 5.01
C GLU A 132 18.04 15.59 5.64
N LEU A 133 16.95 15.67 4.86
CA LEU A 133 15.61 15.27 5.33
C LEU A 133 15.60 13.82 5.82
N ILE A 134 16.16 12.90 5.04
CA ILE A 134 16.27 11.48 5.43
C ILE A 134 17.06 11.32 6.73
N SER A 135 18.19 12.01 6.86
CA SER A 135 19.01 12.02 8.09
C SER A 135 18.20 12.47 9.31
N LYS A 136 17.43 13.56 9.16
CA LYS A 136 16.57 14.09 10.24
C LYS A 136 15.43 13.12 10.60
N MET A 137 14.83 12.45 9.61
CA MET A 137 13.77 11.44 9.83
C MET A 137 14.31 10.22 10.58
N ILE A 138 15.46 9.69 10.17
CA ILE A 138 16.08 8.49 10.75
C ILE A 138 16.80 8.80 12.07
N GLY A 139 17.35 10.00 12.21
CA GLY A 139 18.16 10.41 13.37
C GLY A 139 19.60 9.89 13.33
N LYS A 140 20.11 9.56 12.15
CA LYS A 140 21.50 9.14 11.92
C LYS A 140 22.26 10.20 11.14
N GLU A 141 23.56 10.29 11.36
CA GLU A 141 24.41 11.20 10.57
C GLU A 141 24.55 10.71 9.12
N LEU A 142 24.80 11.65 8.20
CA LEU A 142 24.91 11.40 6.76
C LEU A 142 25.98 10.34 6.41
N GLY A 143 27.06 10.27 7.16
CA GLY A 143 28.14 9.30 6.99
C GLY A 143 27.70 7.85 7.23
N ASP A 144 26.84 7.63 8.20
CA ASP A 144 26.29 6.31 8.52
C ASP A 144 25.34 5.81 7.45
N ILE A 145 24.55 6.71 6.85
CA ILE A 145 23.58 6.36 5.79
C ILE A 145 24.31 5.93 4.50
N GLN A 146 25.39 6.60 4.15
CA GLN A 146 26.20 6.25 2.97
C GLN A 146 26.94 4.92 3.11
N SER A 147 27.24 4.50 4.34
CA SER A 147 27.89 3.22 4.61
C SER A 147 26.93 2.03 4.56
N MET A 148 25.62 2.25 4.76
CA MET A 148 24.60 1.19 4.73
C MET A 148 24.32 0.66 3.31
N GLY A 149 24.67 1.40 2.26
CA GLY A 149 24.41 1.02 0.85
C GLY A 149 25.45 0.10 0.20
N LYS A 150 26.46 -0.39 0.94
CA LYS A 150 27.58 -1.15 0.35
C LYS A 150 27.63 -2.65 0.68
N ASN A 151 26.62 -3.21 1.32
CA ASN A 151 26.56 -4.66 1.50
C ASN A 151 25.98 -5.34 0.27
N THR A 152 26.75 -5.41 -0.82
CA THR A 152 26.60 -6.46 -1.81
C THR A 152 27.18 -7.73 -1.19
N ALA A 153 26.42 -8.40 -0.35
CA ALA A 153 26.70 -9.79 -0.02
C ALA A 153 26.66 -10.55 -1.35
N LEU A 154 27.76 -11.24 -1.67
CA LEU A 154 27.81 -12.11 -2.84
C LEU A 154 26.69 -13.15 -2.68
N CYS A 155 25.76 -13.15 -3.62
CA CYS A 155 24.75 -14.19 -3.73
C CYS A 155 25.44 -15.52 -3.95
N GLY A 156 24.98 -16.58 -3.29
CA GLY A 156 25.49 -17.93 -3.55
C GLY A 156 25.07 -18.38 -4.95
N ASP A 157 25.88 -19.23 -5.60
CA ASP A 157 25.55 -19.79 -6.91
C ASP A 157 24.37 -20.78 -6.90
N GLU A 158 23.87 -21.15 -5.71
CA GLU A 158 22.79 -22.11 -5.55
C GLU A 158 21.42 -21.47 -5.84
N VAL A 159 20.77 -21.93 -6.91
CA VAL A 159 19.39 -21.53 -7.27
C VAL A 159 18.40 -22.23 -6.35
N LEU A 160 17.65 -21.46 -5.58
CA LEU A 160 16.59 -21.95 -4.68
C LEU A 160 15.26 -22.11 -5.39
N ILE A 161 14.88 -21.11 -6.19
CA ILE A 161 13.62 -21.06 -6.92
C ILE A 161 13.92 -20.71 -8.36
N GLU A 162 13.32 -21.45 -9.29
CA GLU A 162 13.35 -21.18 -10.72
C GLU A 162 11.91 -21.25 -11.25
N ALA A 163 11.46 -20.17 -11.87
CA ALA A 163 10.24 -20.12 -12.67
C ALA A 163 10.66 -20.10 -14.14
N ASP A 164 10.04 -20.95 -14.95
CA ASP A 164 10.35 -21.15 -16.37
C ASP A 164 9.03 -21.02 -17.16
N GLY A 165 8.86 -19.90 -17.87
CA GLY A 165 7.66 -19.57 -18.62
C GLY A 165 6.38 -19.53 -17.76
N LEU A 166 6.50 -19.17 -16.46
CA LEU A 166 5.37 -19.21 -15.53
C LEU A 166 4.37 -18.11 -15.88
N SER A 167 3.09 -18.46 -16.02
CA SER A 167 2.04 -17.50 -16.38
C SER A 167 0.69 -17.81 -15.74
N ALA A 168 -0.18 -16.79 -15.68
CA ALA A 168 -1.58 -16.94 -15.32
C ALA A 168 -2.43 -16.04 -16.23
N PHE A 169 -3.29 -16.67 -17.02
CA PHE A 169 -4.08 -16.00 -18.06
C PHE A 169 -4.91 -14.82 -17.53
N GLY A 170 -4.78 -13.67 -18.20
CA GLY A 170 -5.47 -12.44 -17.81
C GLY A 170 -4.91 -11.73 -16.58
N ARG A 171 -3.86 -12.27 -15.94
CA ARG A 171 -3.20 -11.69 -14.76
C ARG A 171 -1.72 -11.39 -15.03
N ILE A 172 -0.97 -12.38 -15.52
CA ILE A 172 0.47 -12.28 -15.77
C ILE A 172 0.80 -13.00 -17.06
N GLN A 173 1.60 -12.34 -17.91
CA GLN A 173 2.26 -12.99 -19.05
C GLN A 173 3.38 -13.92 -18.58
N ASP A 174 3.83 -14.81 -19.44
CA ASP A 174 4.94 -15.70 -19.17
C ASP A 174 6.19 -14.95 -18.75
N PHE A 175 6.82 -15.42 -17.68
CA PHE A 175 8.05 -14.84 -17.16
C PHE A 175 9.01 -15.94 -16.68
N ASP A 176 10.29 -15.62 -16.74
CA ASP A 176 11.36 -16.41 -16.17
C ASP A 176 11.95 -15.68 -14.97
N LEU A 177 12.27 -16.43 -13.91
CA LEU A 177 12.85 -15.90 -12.69
C LEU A 177 13.74 -16.94 -12.03
N GLN A 178 14.91 -16.52 -11.55
CA GLN A 178 15.73 -17.31 -10.65
C GLN A 178 15.99 -16.54 -9.37
N ILE A 179 15.89 -17.21 -8.23
CA ILE A 179 16.21 -16.67 -6.91
C ILE A 179 17.28 -17.56 -6.28
N HIS A 180 18.40 -16.94 -5.93
CA HIS A 180 19.56 -17.64 -5.35
C HIS A 180 19.51 -17.60 -3.81
N ARG A 181 20.28 -18.50 -3.21
CA ARG A 181 20.42 -18.53 -1.76
C ARG A 181 21.08 -17.24 -1.23
N GLY A 182 20.41 -16.58 -0.28
CA GLY A 182 20.89 -15.31 0.30
C GLY A 182 20.65 -14.08 -0.57
N GLU A 183 19.89 -14.22 -1.66
CA GLU A 183 19.52 -13.13 -2.55
C GLU A 183 18.27 -12.39 -2.08
N VAL A 184 18.22 -11.09 -2.33
CA VAL A 184 17.01 -10.27 -2.22
C VAL A 184 16.67 -9.75 -3.61
N VAL A 185 15.59 -10.28 -4.20
CA VAL A 185 15.08 -9.87 -5.51
C VAL A 185 13.99 -8.82 -5.35
N GLY A 186 14.16 -7.66 -5.98
CA GLY A 186 13.18 -6.59 -5.99
C GLY A 186 12.30 -6.62 -7.23
N PHE A 187 10.97 -6.66 -7.08
CA PHE A 187 10.03 -6.46 -8.17
C PHE A 187 9.63 -4.99 -8.24
N ALA A 188 9.98 -4.31 -9.34
CA ALA A 188 9.61 -2.93 -9.60
C ALA A 188 8.64 -2.86 -10.79
N GLY A 189 7.66 -1.96 -10.69
CA GLY A 189 6.67 -1.74 -11.74
C GLY A 189 5.55 -0.82 -11.28
N LEU A 190 4.77 -0.31 -12.23
CA LEU A 190 3.59 0.52 -11.95
C LEU A 190 2.47 -0.31 -11.29
N LEU A 191 1.46 0.39 -10.75
CA LEU A 191 0.25 -0.26 -10.27
C LEU A 191 -0.39 -1.09 -11.40
N GLY A 192 -0.78 -2.33 -11.10
CA GLY A 192 -1.33 -3.24 -12.10
C GLY A 192 -0.28 -3.91 -13.01
N SER A 193 1.03 -3.77 -12.71
CA SER A 193 2.10 -4.42 -13.51
C SER A 193 2.28 -5.92 -13.23
N GLY A 194 1.50 -6.51 -12.34
CA GLY A 194 1.58 -7.95 -12.04
C GLY A 194 2.52 -8.34 -10.90
N ARG A 195 3.08 -7.38 -10.14
CA ARG A 195 4.03 -7.68 -9.03
C ARG A 195 3.41 -8.55 -7.95
N THR A 196 2.23 -8.18 -7.47
CA THR A 196 1.50 -8.92 -6.44
C THR A 196 1.10 -10.30 -6.95
N GLU A 197 0.60 -10.36 -8.15
CA GLU A 197 0.18 -11.60 -8.81
C GLU A 197 1.36 -12.56 -9.03
N THR A 198 2.54 -12.03 -9.36
CA THR A 198 3.78 -12.83 -9.46
C THR A 198 4.13 -13.44 -8.11
N ALA A 199 4.08 -12.65 -7.03
CA ALA A 199 4.34 -13.14 -5.68
C ALA A 199 3.28 -14.18 -5.24
N GLU A 200 2.01 -13.99 -5.60
CA GLU A 200 0.92 -14.93 -5.35
C GLU A 200 1.12 -16.26 -6.07
N LEU A 201 1.61 -16.26 -7.33
CA LEU A 201 1.95 -17.49 -8.05
C LEU A 201 3.08 -18.25 -7.36
N LEU A 202 4.15 -17.57 -6.99
CA LEU A 202 5.31 -18.18 -6.31
C LEU A 202 4.94 -18.74 -4.93
N ALA A 203 3.94 -18.15 -4.27
CA ALA A 203 3.46 -18.56 -2.95
C ALA A 203 2.30 -19.57 -2.99
N GLY A 204 1.86 -20.00 -4.17
CA GLY A 204 0.74 -20.95 -4.34
C GLY A 204 -0.62 -20.39 -3.94
N VAL A 205 -0.77 -19.06 -3.83
CA VAL A 205 -2.06 -18.36 -3.65
C VAL A 205 -2.84 -18.39 -4.96
N ALA A 206 -2.16 -18.13 -6.07
CA ALA A 206 -2.69 -18.30 -7.42
C ALA A 206 -2.07 -19.56 -8.07
N LYS A 207 -2.81 -20.18 -8.98
CA LYS A 207 -2.33 -21.36 -9.72
C LYS A 207 -1.78 -20.92 -11.07
N PRO A 208 -0.60 -21.39 -11.46
CA PRO A 208 -0.10 -21.19 -12.81
C PRO A 208 -0.95 -21.95 -13.82
N GLU A 209 -1.10 -21.40 -15.02
CA GLU A 209 -1.76 -22.06 -16.14
C GLU A 209 -0.74 -22.67 -17.10
N GLN A 210 0.45 -22.06 -17.19
CA GLN A 210 1.57 -22.54 -18.01
C GLN A 210 2.88 -22.33 -17.27
N GLY A 211 3.92 -23.01 -17.77
CA GLY A 211 5.25 -22.95 -17.23
C GLY A 211 5.49 -23.94 -16.09
N ALA A 212 6.70 -23.91 -15.54
CA ALA A 212 7.12 -24.78 -14.46
C ALA A 212 7.77 -23.98 -13.32
N LEU A 213 7.50 -24.40 -12.09
CA LEU A 213 8.18 -23.90 -10.91
C LEU A 213 9.08 -24.99 -10.35
N ARG A 214 10.35 -24.67 -10.13
CA ARG A 214 11.32 -25.61 -9.56
C ARG A 214 11.88 -25.06 -8.26
N MET A 215 12.09 -25.94 -7.29
CA MET A 215 12.80 -25.64 -6.05
C MET A 215 13.99 -26.58 -5.89
N ASN A 216 15.17 -26.01 -5.72
CA ASN A 216 16.43 -26.76 -5.66
C ASN A 216 16.54 -27.77 -6.82
N GLY A 217 16.20 -27.31 -8.04
CA GLY A 217 16.25 -28.10 -9.27
C GLY A 217 15.15 -29.16 -9.43
N ARG A 218 14.20 -29.26 -8.50
CA ARG A 218 13.06 -30.20 -8.57
C ARG A 218 11.78 -29.46 -8.87
N GLU A 219 11.02 -29.96 -9.82
CA GLU A 219 9.71 -29.39 -10.13
C GLU A 219 8.75 -29.56 -8.97
N VAL A 220 8.01 -28.47 -8.65
CA VAL A 220 7.03 -28.42 -7.57
C VAL A 220 5.73 -27.85 -8.09
N HIS A 221 4.62 -28.36 -7.56
CA HIS A 221 3.28 -27.87 -7.88
C HIS A 221 2.58 -27.49 -6.59
N PHE A 222 2.19 -26.23 -6.46
CA PHE A 222 1.43 -25.74 -5.32
C PHE A 222 -0.05 -25.67 -5.67
N ASN A 223 -0.87 -26.45 -4.97
CA ASN A 223 -2.33 -26.38 -5.08
C ASN A 223 -2.93 -25.41 -4.07
N SER A 224 -2.14 -25.00 -3.09
CA SER A 224 -2.53 -24.13 -1.99
C SER A 224 -1.32 -23.44 -1.38
N PRO A 225 -1.49 -22.31 -0.66
CA PRO A 225 -0.43 -21.69 0.14
C PRO A 225 0.19 -22.64 1.18
N LEU A 226 -0.57 -23.62 1.65
CA LEU A 226 -0.07 -24.62 2.59
C LEU A 226 0.99 -25.52 1.96
N ASP A 227 0.85 -25.86 0.67
CA ASP A 227 1.88 -26.63 -0.06
C ASP A 227 3.19 -25.81 -0.16
N ALA A 228 3.10 -24.53 -0.50
CA ALA A 228 4.25 -23.63 -0.50
C ALA A 228 4.91 -23.52 0.88
N MET A 229 4.10 -23.43 1.95
CA MET A 229 4.60 -23.43 3.33
C MET A 229 5.32 -24.74 3.70
N HIS A 230 4.87 -25.89 3.23
CA HIS A 230 5.59 -27.18 3.42
C HIS A 230 6.96 -27.15 2.72
N HIS A 231 7.08 -26.44 1.62
CA HIS A 231 8.34 -26.19 0.91
C HIS A 231 9.13 -24.99 1.48
N LYS A 232 8.72 -24.46 2.65
CA LYS A 232 9.38 -23.35 3.37
C LYS A 232 9.31 -22.00 2.64
N ILE A 233 8.29 -21.79 1.81
CA ILE A 233 7.94 -20.48 1.26
C ILE A 233 6.93 -19.84 2.20
N ALA A 234 7.15 -18.58 2.57
CA ALA A 234 6.22 -17.74 3.32
C ALA A 234 5.83 -16.54 2.48
N PHE A 235 4.58 -16.12 2.57
CA PHE A 235 4.03 -14.97 1.87
C PHE A 235 3.48 -13.95 2.86
N CYS A 236 3.95 -12.70 2.75
CA CYS A 236 3.42 -11.57 3.49
C CYS A 236 2.66 -10.67 2.51
N PRO A 237 1.33 -10.69 2.50
CA PRO A 237 0.52 -9.95 1.54
C PRO A 237 0.58 -8.44 1.78
N GLU A 238 0.23 -7.66 0.75
CA GLU A 238 0.17 -6.20 0.79
C GLU A 238 -0.90 -5.71 1.78
N ASP A 239 -2.12 -6.24 1.67
CA ASP A 239 -3.19 -5.96 2.64
C ASP A 239 -3.05 -6.86 3.87
N ARG A 240 -2.30 -6.36 4.84
CA ARG A 240 -2.06 -7.06 6.11
C ARG A 240 -3.33 -7.27 6.91
N LYS A 241 -4.31 -6.35 6.85
CA LYS A 241 -5.52 -6.40 7.68
C LYS A 241 -6.51 -7.46 7.21
N ILE A 242 -6.60 -7.66 5.89
CA ILE A 242 -7.57 -8.59 5.29
C ILE A 242 -6.92 -9.97 5.04
N GLN A 243 -5.65 -9.99 4.61
CA GLN A 243 -4.99 -11.20 4.13
C GLN A 243 -3.84 -11.68 5.03
N GLY A 244 -3.24 -10.77 5.82
CA GLY A 244 -2.00 -11.06 6.54
C GLY A 244 -2.19 -11.47 8.00
N ILE A 245 -3.23 -10.96 8.66
CA ILE A 245 -3.52 -11.21 10.08
C ILE A 245 -5.00 -11.49 10.31
N ILE A 246 -5.31 -12.18 11.40
CA ILE A 246 -6.67 -12.35 11.89
C ILE A 246 -6.80 -11.44 13.12
N GLY A 247 -7.46 -10.28 12.95
CA GLY A 247 -7.49 -9.19 13.94
C GLY A 247 -8.13 -9.57 15.28
N ASP A 248 -9.03 -10.56 15.29
CA ASP A 248 -9.71 -11.04 16.50
C ASP A 248 -8.88 -12.05 17.31
N LEU A 249 -7.77 -12.55 16.75
CA LEU A 249 -6.84 -13.44 17.44
C LEU A 249 -5.73 -12.65 18.15
N SER A 250 -5.22 -13.20 19.23
CA SER A 250 -4.06 -12.66 19.94
C SER A 250 -2.79 -12.66 19.05
N VAL A 251 -1.77 -11.90 19.45
CA VAL A 251 -0.46 -11.91 18.79
C VAL A 251 0.12 -13.32 18.74
N ARG A 252 0.11 -14.04 19.87
CA ARG A 252 0.54 -15.44 19.95
C ARG A 252 -0.17 -16.32 18.92
N GLU A 253 -1.50 -16.24 18.84
CA GLU A 253 -2.29 -17.05 17.90
C GLU A 253 -1.97 -16.71 16.45
N ASN A 254 -1.77 -15.44 16.12
CA ASN A 254 -1.34 -15.02 14.77
C ASN A 254 0.08 -15.54 14.44
N ILE A 255 1.01 -15.56 15.40
CA ILE A 255 2.37 -16.10 15.18
C ILE A 255 2.32 -17.59 14.87
N ILE A 256 1.55 -18.35 15.64
CA ILE A 256 1.55 -19.81 15.53
C ILE A 256 0.62 -20.39 14.48
N ILE A 257 -0.33 -19.61 13.92
CA ILE A 257 -1.36 -20.16 13.03
C ILE A 257 -0.77 -20.87 11.81
N GLY A 258 0.31 -20.34 11.23
CA GLY A 258 1.01 -20.99 10.13
C GLY A 258 1.65 -22.33 10.52
N LEU A 259 2.24 -22.39 11.72
CA LEU A 259 2.81 -23.64 12.27
C LEU A 259 1.71 -24.66 12.58
N GLN A 260 0.58 -24.20 13.13
CA GLN A 260 -0.57 -25.05 13.38
C GLN A 260 -1.15 -25.62 12.08
N ALA A 261 -1.25 -24.79 11.03
CA ALA A 261 -1.70 -25.24 9.71
C ALA A 261 -0.79 -26.33 9.13
N LYS A 262 0.54 -26.18 9.25
CA LYS A 262 1.50 -27.21 8.83
C LYS A 262 1.41 -28.50 9.61
N LYS A 263 1.16 -28.43 10.93
CA LYS A 263 0.96 -29.62 11.77
C LYS A 263 -0.36 -30.35 11.50
N GLY A 264 -1.31 -29.64 10.90
CA GLY A 264 -2.67 -30.12 10.64
C GLY A 264 -3.63 -29.89 11.81
N MET A 265 -4.93 -29.94 11.51
CA MET A 265 -6.02 -29.60 12.44
C MET A 265 -6.06 -30.48 13.69
N TRP A 266 -5.66 -31.74 13.60
CA TRP A 266 -5.72 -32.72 14.70
C TRP A 266 -4.49 -32.72 15.61
N ASN A 267 -3.40 -32.09 15.20
CA ASN A 267 -2.14 -32.07 15.93
C ASN A 267 -1.95 -30.70 16.62
N HIS A 268 -2.81 -30.41 17.60
CA HIS A 268 -2.80 -29.13 18.30
C HIS A 268 -1.45 -28.86 18.98
N ILE A 269 -0.96 -27.60 18.88
CA ILE A 269 0.24 -27.13 19.59
C ILE A 269 -0.16 -26.79 21.04
N PRO A 270 0.42 -27.42 22.07
CA PRO A 270 0.10 -27.14 23.48
C PRO A 270 0.37 -25.67 23.83
N LEU A 271 -0.43 -25.09 24.74
CA LEU A 271 -0.35 -23.67 25.11
C LEU A 271 1.07 -23.23 25.52
N LYS A 272 1.75 -24.02 26.36
CA LYS A 272 3.14 -23.74 26.80
C LYS A 272 4.13 -23.65 25.62
N GLU A 273 3.92 -24.47 24.60
CA GLU A 273 4.77 -24.44 23.39
C GLU A 273 4.43 -23.25 22.51
N GLN A 274 3.15 -22.85 22.44
CA GLN A 274 2.72 -21.63 21.75
C GLN A 274 3.34 -20.39 22.38
N GLU A 275 3.33 -20.31 23.73
CA GLU A 275 3.94 -19.22 24.50
C GLU A 275 5.45 -19.17 24.27
N ARG A 276 6.13 -20.30 24.36
CA ARG A 276 7.57 -20.39 24.08
C ARG A 276 7.93 -19.88 22.67
N ILE A 277 7.18 -20.32 21.67
CA ILE A 277 7.40 -19.88 20.27
C ILE A 277 7.15 -18.38 20.14
N ALA A 278 6.07 -17.86 20.73
CA ALA A 278 5.75 -16.44 20.63
C ALA A 278 6.76 -15.53 21.35
N ASP A 279 7.33 -16.00 22.46
CA ASP A 279 8.38 -15.28 23.22
C ASP A 279 9.74 -15.28 22.48
N GLU A 280 9.95 -16.24 21.57
CA GLU A 280 11.19 -16.39 20.80
C GLU A 280 11.24 -15.44 19.59
N TYR A 281 10.07 -14.95 19.12
CA TYR A 281 9.89 -13.99 18.02
C TYR A 281 9.65 -12.55 18.49
#